data_0d7959577a72a22c1a1c3cc8d2c23ebb
#
_entry.id   0d7959577a72a22c1a1c3cc8d2c23ebb
#
_cell.length_a   1.000
_cell.length_b   1.000
_cell.length_c   1.000
_cell.angle_alpha   90.00
_cell.angle_beta   90.00
_cell.angle_gamma   90.00
#
_symmetry.space_group_name_H-M   'P 1'
#
loop_
_entity.id
_entity.type
_entity.pdbx_description
1 polymer ?
#
loop_
_entity_poly.entity_id
_entity_poly.type
_entity_poly.pdbx_seq_one_letter_code
_entity_poly.pdbx_strand_id
1 'polypeptide(L)'
;VISKFVEQMCGIPQKWGGPKFKTGYPWQASLSHSTRPSAGMKGSLLTRAVADYTKSIIMLLRKMPWLKDDIRPLTNMETVCGIDGKRFIDKMPPTTSIGFPLSGPKSDHLTFLDPASCETHQCPAELNPMFWDEATRMEECYLAGERAYPVFKACLKDEPTKLTKDKVRVFQGAPLALQLLVRKYFLPIARLLSLFPLVSECAVGINSQGPEWNELAAHVRRYGADRILAGDYSKYDLRMPAQVMFAAFRIMIDIARFSGNYTDRDVIIMEGIATDICYPLMAYNGDLIQHFGSNPWGQNLTVYINSVVNSLLFRCAYFAIVDEHKRV
;
A
#
# COMPACT_ATOMS: atom_id res chain seq x y z
N VAL A 1 7.77 -19.09 25.42
CA VAL A 1 7.93 -19.33 26.87
C VAL A 1 6.58 -19.38 27.57
N ILE A 2 5.72 -18.37 27.36
CA ILE A 2 4.37 -18.32 27.99
C ILE A 2 3.49 -19.47 27.54
N SER A 3 3.54 -19.87 26.26
CA SER A 3 2.72 -20.96 25.71
C SER A 3 2.94 -22.29 26.40
N LYS A 4 4.20 -22.67 26.70
CA LYS A 4 4.51 -23.90 27.45
C LYS A 4 3.98 -23.85 28.88
N PHE A 5 4.03 -22.69 29.49
CA PHE A 5 3.48 -22.48 30.83
C PHE A 5 1.96 -22.63 30.85
N VAL A 6 1.27 -22.03 29.87
CA VAL A 6 -0.20 -22.16 29.73
C VAL A 6 -0.59 -23.62 29.44
N GLU A 7 0.17 -24.34 28.62
CA GLU A 7 -0.05 -25.76 28.37
C GLU A 7 0.06 -26.59 29.65
N GLN A 8 1.11 -26.37 30.45
CA GLN A 8 1.33 -27.09 31.72
C GLN A 8 0.27 -26.74 32.78
N MET A 9 -0.11 -25.46 32.89
CA MET A 9 -1.04 -24.97 33.93
C MET A 9 -2.51 -25.21 33.61
N CYS A 10 -2.88 -25.09 32.33
CA CYS A 10 -4.27 -25.08 31.89
C CYS A 10 -4.66 -26.31 31.05
N GLY A 11 -3.72 -27.21 30.71
CA GLY A 11 -3.95 -28.36 29.83
C GLY A 11 -4.32 -27.96 28.39
N ILE A 12 -4.09 -26.69 27.99
CA ILE A 12 -4.38 -26.20 26.64
C ILE A 12 -3.21 -26.50 25.71
N PRO A 13 -3.36 -27.38 24.71
CA PRO A 13 -2.26 -27.76 23.83
C PRO A 13 -1.74 -26.56 23.02
N GLN A 14 -0.43 -26.43 22.96
CA GLN A 14 0.22 -25.40 22.17
C GLN A 14 0.01 -25.67 20.68
N LYS A 15 -0.66 -24.76 19.98
CA LYS A 15 -0.92 -24.85 18.54
C LYS A 15 -0.01 -23.94 17.68
N TRP A 16 0.67 -22.99 18.33
CA TRP A 16 1.48 -21.96 17.67
C TRP A 16 2.89 -21.93 18.23
N GLY A 17 3.87 -21.64 17.39
CA GLY A 17 5.27 -21.51 17.76
C GLY A 17 5.93 -20.41 16.96
N GLY A 18 7.24 -20.21 17.18
CA GLY A 18 8.05 -19.34 16.35
C GLY A 18 8.20 -19.84 14.92
N PRO A 19 8.50 -18.94 13.98
CA PRO A 19 8.73 -19.31 12.58
C PRO A 19 10.01 -20.13 12.42
N LYS A 20 10.03 -21.02 11.43
CA LYS A 20 11.17 -21.89 11.13
C LYS A 20 12.05 -21.23 10.06
N PHE A 21 12.99 -20.38 10.45
CA PHE A 21 13.86 -19.63 9.54
C PHE A 21 14.98 -20.43 8.87
N LYS A 22 15.30 -21.62 9.37
CA LYS A 22 16.54 -22.33 9.03
C LYS A 22 16.57 -23.06 7.69
N THR A 23 15.48 -23.02 6.90
CA THR A 23 15.43 -23.69 5.61
C THR A 23 15.38 -22.67 4.48
N GLY A 24 16.02 -22.92 3.34
CA GLY A 24 15.87 -22.11 2.12
C GLY A 24 14.44 -22.14 1.53
N TYR A 25 13.61 -23.04 2.02
CA TYR A 25 12.25 -23.29 1.54
C TYR A 25 11.33 -22.06 1.51
N PRO A 26 11.28 -21.16 2.55
CA PRO A 26 10.42 -19.98 2.49
C PRO A 26 10.74 -19.05 1.31
N TRP A 27 12.03 -18.90 1.00
CA TRP A 27 12.51 -18.07 -0.09
C TRP A 27 12.08 -18.63 -1.45
N GLN A 28 12.37 -19.91 -1.69
CA GLN A 28 12.00 -20.58 -2.93
C GLN A 28 10.48 -20.65 -3.12
N ALA A 29 9.72 -20.98 -2.07
CA ALA A 29 8.27 -21.04 -2.11
C ALA A 29 7.64 -19.69 -2.41
N SER A 30 8.16 -18.59 -1.86
CA SER A 30 7.68 -17.25 -2.15
C SER A 30 8.01 -16.87 -3.61
N LEU A 31 9.25 -17.06 -4.04
CA LEU A 31 9.69 -16.74 -5.39
C LEU A 31 8.91 -17.52 -6.47
N SER A 32 8.63 -18.80 -6.23
CA SER A 32 7.86 -19.64 -7.16
C SER A 32 6.44 -19.13 -7.43
N HIS A 33 5.87 -18.31 -6.53
CA HIS A 33 4.57 -17.69 -6.74
C HIS A 33 4.66 -16.41 -7.57
N SER A 34 5.72 -15.62 -7.38
CA SER A 34 5.91 -14.36 -8.12
C SER A 34 6.44 -14.57 -9.55
N THR A 35 7.08 -15.71 -9.82
CA THR A 35 7.59 -16.04 -11.16
C THR A 35 6.56 -16.69 -12.07
N ARG A 36 5.36 -17.03 -11.57
CA ARG A 36 4.30 -17.59 -12.41
C ARG A 36 3.74 -16.52 -13.35
N PRO A 37 3.68 -16.77 -14.66
CA PRO A 37 3.04 -15.86 -15.59
C PRO A 37 1.58 -15.62 -15.17
N SER A 38 1.13 -14.37 -15.24
CA SER A 38 -0.28 -14.04 -15.10
C SER A 38 -0.85 -13.71 -16.48
N ALA A 39 -2.03 -14.24 -16.79
CA ALA A 39 -2.77 -13.75 -17.93
C ALA A 39 -3.17 -12.29 -17.63
N GLY A 40 -2.78 -11.35 -18.49
CA GLY A 40 -3.18 -9.96 -18.37
C GLY A 40 -4.70 -9.79 -18.49
N MET A 41 -5.20 -8.68 -18.02
CA MET A 41 -6.60 -8.28 -18.23
C MET A 41 -6.76 -7.71 -19.65
N LYS A 42 -7.92 -7.98 -20.27
CA LYS A 42 -8.25 -7.35 -21.56
C LYS A 42 -8.27 -5.82 -21.38
N GLY A 43 -7.46 -5.11 -22.19
CA GLY A 43 -7.25 -3.66 -22.02
C GLY A 43 -8.54 -2.86 -22.04
N SER A 44 -9.50 -3.19 -22.92
CA SER A 44 -10.80 -2.50 -22.99
C SER A 44 -11.64 -2.67 -21.73
N LEU A 45 -11.60 -3.84 -21.08
CA LEU A 45 -12.30 -4.06 -19.80
C LEU A 45 -11.63 -3.30 -18.67
N LEU A 46 -10.31 -3.31 -18.62
CA LEU A 46 -9.56 -2.60 -17.59
C LEU A 46 -9.76 -1.08 -17.72
N THR A 47 -9.68 -0.52 -18.92
CA THR A 47 -9.95 0.91 -19.17
C THR A 47 -11.36 1.31 -18.72
N ARG A 48 -12.36 0.48 -19.03
CA ARG A 48 -13.75 0.69 -18.58
C ARG A 48 -13.88 0.63 -17.06
N ALA A 49 -13.20 -0.33 -16.43
CA ALA A 49 -13.20 -0.48 -14.97
C ALA A 49 -12.54 0.73 -14.27
N VAL A 50 -11.43 1.22 -14.79
CA VAL A 50 -10.75 2.44 -14.30
C VAL A 50 -11.67 3.65 -14.42
N ALA A 51 -12.30 3.86 -15.59
CA ALA A 51 -13.20 4.98 -15.81
C ALA A 51 -14.42 4.94 -14.85
N ASP A 52 -15.00 3.76 -14.65
CA ASP A 52 -16.15 3.58 -13.75
C ASP A 52 -15.76 3.87 -12.28
N TYR A 53 -14.66 3.32 -11.81
CA TYR A 53 -14.16 3.57 -10.47
C TYR A 53 -13.85 5.05 -10.25
N THR A 54 -13.04 5.66 -11.14
CA THR A 54 -12.62 7.05 -11.04
C THR A 54 -13.81 8.01 -11.02
N LYS A 55 -14.85 7.72 -11.82
CA LYS A 55 -16.08 8.51 -11.89
C LYS A 55 -16.70 8.71 -10.51
N SER A 56 -16.78 7.66 -9.69
CA SER A 56 -17.39 7.72 -8.35
C SER A 56 -16.63 8.70 -7.44
N ILE A 57 -15.30 8.67 -7.45
CA ILE A 57 -14.46 9.57 -6.65
C ILE A 57 -14.53 11.00 -7.17
N ILE A 58 -14.49 11.20 -8.49
CA ILE A 58 -14.62 12.55 -9.09
C ILE A 58 -15.99 13.16 -8.78
N MET A 59 -17.06 12.37 -8.80
CA MET A 59 -18.38 12.84 -8.41
C MET A 59 -18.45 13.26 -6.94
N LEU A 60 -17.78 12.53 -6.05
CA LEU A 60 -17.62 12.91 -4.65
C LEU A 60 -16.93 14.28 -4.52
N LEU A 61 -15.79 14.46 -5.19
CA LEU A 61 -15.02 15.71 -5.16
C LEU A 61 -15.77 16.90 -5.80
N ARG A 62 -16.65 16.64 -6.76
CA ARG A 62 -17.53 17.68 -7.31
C ARG A 62 -18.64 18.09 -6.34
N LYS A 63 -19.17 17.14 -5.57
CA LYS A 63 -20.21 17.41 -4.55
C LYS A 63 -19.62 18.06 -3.29
N MET A 64 -18.37 17.80 -2.98
CA MET A 64 -17.66 18.27 -1.79
C MET A 64 -16.32 18.92 -2.19
N PRO A 65 -16.34 20.10 -2.84
CA PRO A 65 -15.16 20.72 -3.44
C PRO A 65 -14.04 21.01 -2.44
N TRP A 66 -14.39 21.30 -1.18
CA TRP A 66 -13.42 21.57 -0.09
C TRP A 66 -12.50 20.40 0.23
N LEU A 67 -12.87 19.16 -0.15
CA LEU A 67 -11.98 18.01 0.01
C LEU A 67 -10.72 18.11 -0.84
N LYS A 68 -10.75 18.90 -1.92
CA LYS A 68 -9.60 19.11 -2.80
C LYS A 68 -8.46 19.82 -2.09
N ASP A 69 -8.76 20.72 -1.15
CA ASP A 69 -7.77 21.54 -0.46
C ASP A 69 -6.77 20.67 0.33
N ASP A 70 -7.21 19.50 0.79
CA ASP A 70 -6.38 18.53 1.47
C ASP A 70 -5.62 17.57 0.53
N ILE A 71 -5.95 17.57 -0.76
CA ILE A 71 -5.32 16.71 -1.78
C ILE A 71 -4.21 17.51 -2.46
N ARG A 72 -3.05 17.54 -1.84
CA ARG A 72 -1.84 18.23 -2.31
C ARG A 72 -0.58 17.48 -1.87
N PRO A 73 0.58 17.69 -2.49
CA PRO A 73 1.84 17.17 -1.95
C PRO A 73 2.08 17.66 -0.52
N LEU A 74 2.56 16.77 0.33
CA LEU A 74 2.94 17.12 1.70
C LEU A 74 4.27 17.87 1.73
N THR A 75 4.46 18.77 2.70
CA THR A 75 5.77 19.32 3.01
C THR A 75 6.69 18.25 3.60
N ASN A 76 7.99 18.51 3.69
CA ASN A 76 8.93 17.56 4.28
C ASN A 76 8.58 17.29 5.75
N MET A 77 8.19 18.31 6.52
CA MET A 77 7.77 18.16 7.91
C MET A 77 6.49 17.30 8.00
N GLU A 78 5.47 17.60 7.21
CA GLU A 78 4.23 16.83 7.17
C GLU A 78 4.47 15.37 6.71
N THR A 79 5.45 15.16 5.83
CA THR A 79 5.82 13.81 5.36
C THR A 79 6.38 12.95 6.50
N VAL A 80 7.16 13.53 7.40
CA VAL A 80 7.78 12.85 8.55
C VAL A 80 6.81 12.80 9.73
N CYS A 81 6.28 13.95 10.11
CA CYS A 81 5.51 14.13 11.36
C CYS A 81 4.01 13.88 11.21
N GLY A 82 3.50 13.77 9.97
CA GLY A 82 2.07 13.76 9.72
C GLY A 82 1.46 15.16 9.83
N ILE A 83 0.14 15.23 9.96
CA ILE A 83 -0.59 16.48 10.19
C ILE A 83 -1.47 16.29 11.41
N ASP A 84 -1.23 17.08 12.46
CA ASP A 84 -1.98 17.01 13.70
C ASP A 84 -3.48 17.21 13.45
N GLY A 85 -4.30 16.36 14.05
CA GLY A 85 -5.75 16.38 13.87
C GLY A 85 -6.28 15.83 12.53
N LYS A 86 -5.41 15.50 11.57
CA LYS A 86 -5.83 14.89 10.30
C LYS A 86 -5.64 13.36 10.33
N ARG A 87 -6.70 12.63 10.63
CA ARG A 87 -6.72 11.16 10.56
C ARG A 87 -6.17 10.67 9.22
N PHE A 88 -5.37 9.59 9.23
CA PHE A 88 -4.72 8.96 8.08
C PHE A 88 -3.52 9.73 7.47
N ILE A 89 -3.14 10.87 8.03
CA ILE A 89 -1.84 11.48 7.76
C ILE A 89 -1.03 11.45 9.06
N ASP A 90 -0.80 10.23 9.53
CA ASP A 90 -0.11 9.97 10.79
C ASP A 90 1.41 10.16 10.64
N LYS A 91 2.08 10.45 11.75
CA LYS A 91 3.54 10.48 11.80
C LYS A 91 4.15 9.16 11.35
N MET A 92 5.32 9.22 10.78
CA MET A 92 6.07 8.05 10.35
C MET A 92 6.49 7.21 11.58
N PRO A 93 6.23 5.88 11.61
CA PRO A 93 6.59 5.05 12.75
C PRO A 93 8.12 5.01 12.94
N PRO A 94 8.65 5.49 14.07
CA PRO A 94 10.11 5.60 14.29
C PRO A 94 10.80 4.25 14.49
N THR A 95 10.08 3.24 14.95
CA THR A 95 10.62 1.90 15.27
C THR A 95 10.76 0.99 14.06
N THR A 96 10.24 1.39 12.90
CA THR A 96 10.35 0.59 11.67
C THR A 96 11.66 0.83 10.94
N SER A 97 12.09 -0.16 10.15
CA SER A 97 13.36 -0.13 9.42
C SER A 97 13.44 1.00 8.38
N ILE A 98 14.66 1.52 8.17
CA ILE A 98 15.01 2.45 7.09
C ILE A 98 15.15 1.77 5.71
N GLY A 99 15.24 0.44 5.68
CA GLY A 99 15.35 -0.33 4.43
C GLY A 99 16.77 -0.42 3.87
N PHE A 100 16.90 -1.13 2.74
CA PHE A 100 18.16 -1.36 2.04
C PHE A 100 18.68 -0.07 1.34
N PRO A 101 20.00 0.16 1.22
CA PRO A 101 21.11 -0.71 1.65
C PRO A 101 21.45 -0.60 3.13
N LEU A 102 20.89 0.36 3.81
CA LEU A 102 21.12 0.59 5.23
C LEU A 102 20.33 -0.40 6.10
N SER A 103 20.48 -0.31 7.39
CA SER A 103 19.79 -1.12 8.38
C SER A 103 19.56 -0.32 9.66
N GLY A 104 18.63 -0.77 10.48
CA GLY A 104 18.29 -0.10 11.74
C GLY A 104 16.94 0.59 11.69
N PRO A 105 16.44 1.09 12.81
CA PRO A 105 15.18 1.79 12.92
C PRO A 105 15.32 3.25 12.46
N LYS A 106 14.18 3.84 12.06
CA LYS A 106 14.11 5.24 11.65
C LYS A 106 14.47 6.21 12.80
N SER A 107 14.23 5.80 14.06
CA SER A 107 14.57 6.58 15.26
C SER A 107 16.04 7.02 15.31
N ASP A 108 16.95 6.19 14.78
CA ASP A 108 18.39 6.48 14.79
C ASP A 108 18.76 7.64 13.84
N HIS A 109 17.84 8.05 12.98
CA HIS A 109 18.00 9.07 11.96
C HIS A 109 17.01 10.23 12.12
N LEU A 110 16.23 10.25 13.20
CA LEU A 110 15.30 11.32 13.53
C LEU A 110 15.86 12.17 14.68
N THR A 111 15.85 13.48 14.49
CA THR A 111 16.12 14.46 15.54
C THR A 111 14.78 15.06 15.96
N PHE A 112 14.36 14.79 17.18
CA PHE A 112 13.14 15.37 17.75
C PHE A 112 13.44 16.82 18.16
N LEU A 113 12.57 17.73 17.73
CA LEU A 113 12.70 19.16 18.03
C LEU A 113 11.84 19.52 19.26
N ASP A 114 12.14 20.66 19.85
CA ASP A 114 11.31 21.20 20.92
C ASP A 114 9.91 21.54 20.35
N PRO A 115 8.83 21.02 20.91
CA PRO A 115 7.46 21.38 20.50
C PRO A 115 7.20 22.89 20.47
N ALA A 116 7.84 23.65 21.40
CA ALA A 116 7.73 25.12 21.45
C ALA A 116 8.36 25.81 20.23
N SER A 117 9.23 25.14 19.48
CA SER A 117 9.89 25.67 18.28
C SER A 117 9.05 25.53 17.02
N CYS A 118 7.91 24.86 17.06
CA CYS A 118 7.09 24.56 15.90
C CYS A 118 5.60 24.79 16.18
N GLU A 119 5.03 25.81 15.53
CA GLU A 119 3.60 26.16 15.69
C GLU A 119 2.65 25.14 15.02
N THR A 120 3.15 24.34 14.08
CA THR A 120 2.32 23.50 13.21
C THR A 120 2.27 22.03 13.62
N HIS A 121 3.17 21.58 14.52
CA HIS A 121 3.28 20.18 14.90
C HIS A 121 3.54 20.03 16.41
N GLN A 122 2.76 19.18 17.08
CA GLN A 122 2.94 18.88 18.51
C GLN A 122 4.19 18.04 18.80
N CYS A 123 4.65 17.26 17.86
CA CYS A 123 5.85 16.43 17.97
C CYS A 123 6.72 16.59 16.73
N PRO A 124 7.33 17.76 16.52
CA PRO A 124 8.15 18.01 15.35
C PRO A 124 9.43 17.17 15.38
N ALA A 125 9.85 16.68 14.21
CA ALA A 125 11.07 15.93 14.06
C ALA A 125 11.67 16.17 12.67
N GLU A 126 12.97 16.25 12.62
CA GLU A 126 13.74 16.32 11.39
C GLU A 126 14.38 14.98 11.08
N LEU A 127 14.32 14.58 9.83
CA LEU A 127 15.00 13.40 9.34
C LEU A 127 16.38 13.79 8.80
N ASN A 128 17.37 12.92 9.02
CA ASN A 128 18.71 13.09 8.51
C ASN A 128 18.69 13.46 7.02
N PRO A 129 19.36 14.57 6.61
CA PRO A 129 19.33 15.10 5.24
C PRO A 129 19.67 14.08 4.16
N MET A 130 20.52 13.10 4.43
CA MET A 130 20.93 12.08 3.45
C MET A 130 19.74 11.37 2.79
N PHE A 131 18.61 11.20 3.49
CA PHE A 131 17.41 10.55 2.93
C PHE A 131 16.62 11.49 2.02
N TRP A 132 16.68 12.79 2.29
CA TRP A 132 16.09 13.81 1.41
C TRP A 132 16.95 14.02 0.17
N ASP A 133 18.29 13.94 0.28
CA ASP A 133 19.19 13.99 -0.86
C ASP A 133 18.93 12.83 -1.82
N GLU A 134 18.76 11.61 -1.28
CA GLU A 134 18.41 10.44 -2.08
C GLU A 134 16.98 10.57 -2.67
N ALA A 135 16.01 11.07 -1.92
CA ALA A 135 14.65 11.32 -2.43
C ALA A 135 14.68 12.34 -3.58
N THR A 136 15.47 13.41 -3.45
CA THR A 136 15.66 14.43 -4.51
C THR A 136 16.31 13.82 -5.74
N ARG A 137 17.36 13.01 -5.57
CA ARG A 137 17.97 12.27 -6.69
C ARG A 137 16.96 11.40 -7.43
N MET A 138 16.08 10.71 -6.69
CA MET A 138 15.00 9.91 -7.30
C MET A 138 14.01 10.79 -8.08
N GLU A 139 13.59 11.94 -7.51
CA GLU A 139 12.72 12.90 -8.21
C GLU A 139 13.37 13.37 -9.51
N GLU A 140 14.67 13.68 -9.51
CA GLU A 140 15.43 14.09 -10.70
C GLU A 140 15.46 13.00 -11.78
N CYS A 141 15.69 11.73 -11.41
CA CYS A 141 15.60 10.61 -12.34
C CYS A 141 14.21 10.55 -13.00
N TYR A 142 13.14 10.63 -12.21
CA TYR A 142 11.78 10.55 -12.74
C TYR A 142 11.48 11.71 -13.69
N LEU A 143 11.94 12.91 -13.38
CA LEU A 143 11.77 14.08 -14.24
C LEU A 143 12.56 14.01 -15.54
N ALA A 144 13.68 13.29 -15.55
CA ALA A 144 14.44 12.96 -16.74
C ALA A 144 13.80 11.82 -17.58
N GLY A 145 12.67 11.25 -17.12
CA GLY A 145 12.05 10.09 -17.76
C GLY A 145 12.76 8.77 -17.48
N GLU A 146 13.61 8.74 -16.46
CA GLU A 146 14.39 7.57 -16.05
C GLU A 146 13.84 6.96 -14.77
N ARG A 147 14.14 5.68 -14.54
CA ARG A 147 13.84 5.00 -13.27
C ARG A 147 14.94 5.29 -12.24
N ALA A 148 14.53 5.43 -10.98
CA ALA A 148 15.49 5.61 -9.87
C ALA A 148 16.02 4.28 -9.31
N TYR A 149 15.37 3.15 -9.61
CA TYR A 149 15.72 1.79 -9.18
C TYR A 149 15.89 1.63 -7.67
N PRO A 150 14.94 2.08 -6.83
CA PRO A 150 15.01 1.80 -5.41
C PRO A 150 14.98 0.30 -5.16
N VAL A 151 15.87 -0.17 -4.28
CA VAL A 151 15.97 -1.60 -3.98
C VAL A 151 15.16 -1.92 -2.73
N PHE A 152 14.15 -2.77 -2.89
CA PHE A 152 13.39 -3.34 -1.78
C PHE A 152 14.19 -4.49 -1.14
N LYS A 153 14.08 -4.66 0.17
CA LYS A 153 14.70 -5.78 0.88
C LYS A 153 13.66 -6.83 1.22
N ALA A 154 13.84 -8.04 0.70
CA ALA A 154 13.06 -9.19 1.11
C ALA A 154 13.52 -9.69 2.48
N CYS A 155 12.59 -9.92 3.39
CA CYS A 155 12.84 -10.38 4.75
C CYS A 155 11.85 -11.47 5.13
N LEU A 156 12.30 -12.43 5.95
CA LEU A 156 11.41 -13.41 6.56
C LEU A 156 10.63 -12.76 7.71
N LYS A 157 9.32 -12.95 7.73
CA LYS A 157 8.44 -12.36 8.74
C LYS A 157 8.48 -13.16 10.03
N ASP A 158 8.87 -12.49 11.12
CA ASP A 158 8.81 -13.06 12.47
C ASP A 158 7.38 -12.93 13.01
N GLU A 159 6.61 -14.01 12.86
CA GLU A 159 5.24 -14.09 13.34
C GLU A 159 4.91 -15.49 13.86
N PRO A 160 3.99 -15.60 14.83
CA PRO A 160 3.55 -16.91 15.31
C PRO A 160 3.03 -17.78 14.16
N THR A 161 3.57 -18.98 14.06
CA THR A 161 3.22 -19.94 13.01
C THR A 161 2.61 -21.20 13.64
N LYS A 162 1.57 -21.78 13.01
CA LYS A 162 1.01 -23.05 13.48
C LYS A 162 2.07 -24.13 13.44
N LEU A 163 2.22 -24.90 14.53
CA LEU A 163 3.21 -25.98 14.63
C LEU A 163 3.08 -27.02 13.52
N THR A 164 1.88 -27.18 12.97
CA THR A 164 1.58 -28.10 11.86
C THR A 164 1.92 -27.52 10.47
N LYS A 165 2.40 -26.27 10.38
CA LYS A 165 2.71 -25.63 9.11
C LYS A 165 4.18 -25.19 9.06
N ASP A 166 4.86 -25.52 7.98
CA ASP A 166 6.18 -25.00 7.62
C ASP A 166 6.03 -23.79 6.70
N LYS A 167 5.34 -22.73 7.20
CA LYS A 167 5.08 -21.55 6.39
C LYS A 167 5.64 -20.33 7.08
N VAL A 168 6.68 -19.75 6.49
CA VAL A 168 7.16 -18.41 6.81
C VAL A 168 6.83 -17.48 5.64
N ARG A 169 6.28 -16.31 5.94
CA ARG A 169 6.01 -15.30 4.90
C ARG A 169 7.27 -14.50 4.61
N VAL A 170 7.50 -14.20 3.34
CA VAL A 170 8.51 -13.24 2.90
C VAL A 170 7.79 -11.91 2.69
N PHE A 171 8.27 -10.85 3.29
CA PHE A 171 7.79 -9.49 3.04
C PHE A 171 8.93 -8.63 2.47
N GLN A 172 8.58 -7.54 1.79
CA GLN A 172 9.53 -6.67 1.14
C GLN A 172 9.48 -5.28 1.77
N GLY A 173 10.58 -4.83 2.35
CA GLY A 173 10.71 -3.48 2.91
C GLY A 173 11.19 -2.50 1.85
N ALA A 174 10.48 -1.38 1.67
CA ALA A 174 10.89 -0.30 0.79
C ALA A 174 12.01 0.53 1.46
N PRO A 175 12.98 1.07 0.68
CA PRO A 175 13.96 2.01 1.21
C PRO A 175 13.28 3.31 1.65
N LEU A 176 13.84 3.97 2.67
CA LEU A 176 13.21 5.12 3.32
C LEU A 176 12.97 6.28 2.36
N ALA A 177 13.91 6.57 1.45
CA ALA A 177 13.73 7.64 0.45
C ALA A 177 12.48 7.42 -0.41
N LEU A 178 12.24 6.19 -0.89
CA LEU A 178 11.00 5.88 -1.61
C LEU A 178 9.76 6.03 -0.71
N GLN A 179 9.83 5.61 0.56
CA GLN A 179 8.72 5.79 1.51
C GLN A 179 8.39 7.28 1.70
N LEU A 180 9.38 8.16 1.75
CA LEU A 180 9.18 9.62 1.82
C LEU A 180 8.42 10.12 0.60
N LEU A 181 8.85 9.75 -0.61
CA LEU A 181 8.18 10.17 -1.84
C LEU A 181 6.75 9.63 -1.94
N VAL A 182 6.53 8.36 -1.58
CA VAL A 182 5.18 7.78 -1.52
C VAL A 182 4.30 8.55 -0.54
N ARG A 183 4.79 8.88 0.64
CA ARG A 183 4.04 9.68 1.61
C ARG A 183 3.75 11.08 1.09
N LYS A 184 4.78 11.77 0.58
CA LYS A 184 4.69 13.15 0.07
C LYS A 184 3.60 13.29 -0.99
N TYR A 185 3.56 12.39 -1.97
CA TYR A 185 2.70 12.54 -3.13
C TYR A 185 1.38 11.77 -3.07
N PHE A 186 1.32 10.63 -2.37
CA PHE A 186 0.15 9.76 -2.43
C PHE A 186 -0.65 9.67 -1.12
N LEU A 187 -0.04 10.00 0.04
CA LEU A 187 -0.74 9.86 1.32
C LEU A 187 -2.01 10.72 1.43
N PRO A 188 -2.07 11.96 0.90
CA PRO A 188 -3.31 12.74 0.89
C PRO A 188 -4.43 12.08 0.08
N ILE A 189 -4.10 11.38 -1.00
CA ILE A 189 -5.07 10.64 -1.81
C ILE A 189 -5.52 9.38 -1.06
N ALA A 190 -4.59 8.66 -0.47
CA ALA A 190 -4.90 7.50 0.39
C ALA A 190 -5.84 7.88 1.55
N ARG A 191 -5.62 9.06 2.15
CA ARG A 191 -6.53 9.64 3.15
C ARG A 191 -7.94 9.84 2.60
N LEU A 192 -8.09 10.43 1.41
CA LEU A 192 -9.39 10.60 0.77
C LEU A 192 -10.11 9.24 0.63
N LEU A 193 -9.40 8.21 0.16
CA LEU A 193 -9.97 6.87 0.00
C LEU A 193 -10.44 6.28 1.34
N SER A 194 -9.66 6.48 2.43
CA SER A 194 -10.02 6.02 3.77
C SER A 194 -11.17 6.79 4.41
N LEU A 195 -11.33 8.06 4.11
CA LEU A 195 -12.43 8.88 4.64
C LEU A 195 -13.79 8.49 4.06
N PHE A 196 -13.81 7.94 2.85
CA PHE A 196 -15.02 7.57 2.14
C PHE A 196 -15.01 6.10 1.71
N PRO A 197 -14.92 5.15 2.66
CA PRO A 197 -14.69 3.73 2.36
C PRO A 197 -15.81 3.09 1.52
N LEU A 198 -17.06 3.56 1.64
CA LEU A 198 -18.18 3.04 0.88
C LEU A 198 -18.23 3.56 -0.57
N VAL A 199 -17.53 4.66 -0.86
CA VAL A 199 -17.40 5.21 -2.22
C VAL A 199 -16.13 4.69 -2.89
N SER A 200 -15.03 4.67 -2.15
CA SER A 200 -13.72 4.23 -2.62
C SER A 200 -13.56 2.70 -2.63
N GLU A 201 -14.46 1.97 -1.96
CA GLU A 201 -14.35 0.53 -1.74
C GLU A 201 -13.04 0.11 -1.03
N CYS A 202 -12.44 1.07 -0.30
CA CYS A 202 -11.24 0.89 0.50
C CYS A 202 -11.59 0.94 1.99
N ALA A 203 -11.96 -0.19 2.58
CA ALA A 203 -12.32 -0.29 4.00
C ALA A 203 -11.09 -0.23 4.94
N VAL A 204 -10.07 0.55 4.55
CA VAL A 204 -8.82 0.70 5.30
C VAL A 204 -9.04 1.65 6.47
N GLY A 205 -8.73 1.17 7.68
CA GLY A 205 -8.84 1.97 8.91
C GLY A 205 -10.25 2.08 9.49
N ILE A 206 -11.22 1.32 8.99
CA ILE A 206 -12.53 1.19 9.63
C ILE A 206 -12.36 0.54 11.01
N ASN A 207 -12.93 1.17 12.03
CA ASN A 207 -12.95 0.60 13.37
C ASN A 207 -14.03 -0.50 13.46
N SER A 208 -13.58 -1.76 13.59
CA SER A 208 -14.49 -2.92 13.72
C SER A 208 -15.32 -2.92 15.01
N GLN A 209 -14.99 -2.07 15.96
CA GLN A 209 -15.70 -1.89 17.25
C GLN A 209 -16.55 -0.62 17.25
N GLY A 210 -16.55 0.14 16.16
CA GLY A 210 -17.23 1.43 16.05
C GLY A 210 -18.45 1.41 15.13
N PRO A 211 -19.19 2.53 15.05
CA PRO A 211 -20.38 2.66 14.20
C PRO A 211 -20.09 2.51 12.71
N GLU A 212 -18.86 2.82 12.27
CA GLU A 212 -18.40 2.65 10.87
C GLU A 212 -18.59 1.20 10.39
N TRP A 213 -18.46 0.21 11.30
CA TRP A 213 -18.71 -1.19 11.00
C TRP A 213 -20.18 -1.49 10.70
N ASN A 214 -21.10 -0.82 11.40
CA ASN A 214 -22.53 -0.95 11.14
C ASN A 214 -22.91 -0.37 9.78
N GLU A 215 -22.31 0.76 9.39
CA GLU A 215 -22.48 1.36 8.07
C GLU A 215 -22.01 0.43 6.96
N LEU A 216 -20.83 -0.19 7.12
CA LEU A 216 -20.33 -1.20 6.19
C LEU A 216 -21.27 -2.41 6.12
N ALA A 217 -21.73 -2.91 7.28
CA ALA A 217 -22.67 -4.03 7.34
C ALA A 217 -24.00 -3.73 6.63
N ALA A 218 -24.55 -2.53 6.82
CA ALA A 218 -25.74 -2.07 6.11
C ALA A 218 -25.50 -1.96 4.60
N HIS A 219 -24.34 -1.42 4.21
CA HIS A 219 -23.95 -1.28 2.81
C HIS A 219 -23.87 -2.63 2.08
N VAL A 220 -23.23 -3.64 2.67
CA VAL A 220 -23.09 -4.95 2.02
C VAL A 220 -24.39 -5.74 2.01
N ARG A 221 -25.31 -5.47 2.95
CA ARG A 221 -26.64 -6.13 3.03
C ARG A 221 -27.73 -5.48 2.20
N ARG A 222 -27.46 -4.34 1.54
CA ARG A 222 -28.49 -3.55 0.83
C ARG A 222 -29.25 -4.30 -0.28
N TYR A 223 -28.67 -5.39 -0.79
CA TYR A 223 -29.32 -6.23 -1.82
C TYR A 223 -29.81 -7.58 -1.28
N GLY A 224 -29.80 -7.79 0.03
CA GLY A 224 -30.16 -9.03 0.71
C GLY A 224 -28.98 -9.72 1.35
N ALA A 225 -29.19 -10.31 2.51
CA ALA A 225 -28.13 -11.01 3.26
C ALA A 225 -27.66 -12.30 2.57
N ASP A 226 -28.51 -12.88 1.73
CA ASP A 226 -28.27 -14.07 0.90
C ASP A 226 -27.47 -13.76 -0.38
N ARG A 227 -27.24 -12.49 -0.70
CA ARG A 227 -26.53 -12.03 -1.91
C ARG A 227 -25.14 -11.47 -1.62
N ILE A 228 -24.54 -11.89 -0.52
CA ILE A 228 -23.20 -11.48 -0.11
C ILE A 228 -22.20 -12.56 -0.52
N LEU A 229 -21.16 -12.13 -1.25
CA LEU A 229 -20.03 -12.98 -1.57
C LEU A 229 -18.84 -12.54 -0.71
N ALA A 230 -18.18 -13.50 -0.06
CA ALA A 230 -16.94 -13.30 0.65
C ALA A 230 -15.87 -14.21 0.06
N GLY A 231 -14.66 -13.69 -0.13
CA GLY A 231 -13.55 -14.45 -0.70
C GLY A 231 -12.22 -13.98 -0.12
N ASP A 232 -11.22 -14.85 -0.23
CA ASP A 232 -9.83 -14.56 0.11
C ASP A 232 -8.92 -15.00 -1.03
N TYR A 233 -7.98 -14.13 -1.40
CA TYR A 233 -7.02 -14.42 -2.45
C TYR A 233 -5.83 -15.21 -1.93
N SER A 234 -5.45 -16.27 -2.63
CA SER A 234 -4.20 -16.96 -2.36
C SER A 234 -3.03 -16.24 -2.98
N LYS A 235 -2.09 -15.75 -2.16
CA LYS A 235 -0.87 -15.08 -2.62
C LYS A 235 -1.14 -13.84 -3.48
N TYR A 236 -2.12 -13.05 -3.06
CA TYR A 236 -2.61 -11.91 -3.80
C TYR A 236 -1.52 -10.91 -4.18
N ASP A 237 -0.74 -10.49 -3.20
CA ASP A 237 0.40 -9.59 -3.34
C ASP A 237 1.47 -10.12 -4.31
N LEU A 238 1.87 -11.40 -4.15
CA LEU A 238 2.92 -12.02 -4.97
C LEU A 238 2.49 -12.26 -6.43
N ARG A 239 1.19 -12.36 -6.68
CA ARG A 239 0.61 -12.69 -8.00
C ARG A 239 -0.04 -11.51 -8.70
N MET A 240 0.01 -10.33 -8.09
CA MET A 240 -0.63 -9.13 -8.64
C MET A 240 0.13 -8.66 -9.89
N PRO A 241 -0.52 -8.61 -11.07
CA PRO A 241 0.12 -8.15 -12.29
C PRO A 241 0.44 -6.65 -12.25
N ALA A 242 1.58 -6.24 -12.81
CA ALA A 242 1.94 -4.83 -12.96
C ALA A 242 0.84 -4.01 -13.67
N GLN A 243 0.19 -4.59 -14.67
CA GLN A 243 -0.89 -3.94 -15.43
C GLN A 243 -2.00 -3.39 -14.54
N VAL A 244 -2.49 -4.20 -13.59
CA VAL A 244 -3.59 -3.76 -12.69
C VAL A 244 -3.09 -2.85 -11.57
N MET A 245 -1.82 -3.00 -11.16
CA MET A 245 -1.18 -2.07 -10.23
C MET A 245 -1.06 -0.68 -10.86
N PHE A 246 -0.58 -0.59 -12.09
CA PHE A 246 -0.55 0.69 -12.83
C PHE A 246 -1.93 1.31 -12.97
N ALA A 247 -2.96 0.50 -13.24
CA ALA A 247 -4.33 0.99 -13.29
C ALA A 247 -4.77 1.62 -11.95
N ALA A 248 -4.39 1.02 -10.82
CA ALA A 248 -4.68 1.58 -9.50
C ALA A 248 -3.89 2.88 -9.25
N PHE A 249 -2.61 2.94 -9.58
CA PHE A 249 -1.83 4.18 -9.51
C PHE A 249 -2.38 5.27 -10.42
N ARG A 250 -2.81 4.92 -11.64
CA ARG A 250 -3.43 5.85 -12.57
C ARG A 250 -4.66 6.52 -11.97
N ILE A 251 -5.51 5.76 -11.28
CA ILE A 251 -6.66 6.33 -10.58
C ILE A 251 -6.22 7.36 -9.55
N MET A 252 -5.19 7.05 -8.74
CA MET A 252 -4.69 7.98 -7.73
C MET A 252 -4.10 9.24 -8.38
N ILE A 253 -3.38 9.12 -9.48
CA ILE A 253 -2.82 10.23 -10.25
C ILE A 253 -3.95 11.07 -10.87
N ASP A 254 -4.99 10.47 -11.41
CA ASP A 254 -6.14 11.20 -11.96
C ASP A 254 -6.90 11.98 -10.88
N ILE A 255 -6.98 11.46 -9.65
CA ILE A 255 -7.50 12.19 -8.48
C ILE A 255 -6.60 13.40 -8.15
N ALA A 256 -5.27 13.21 -8.15
CA ALA A 256 -4.31 14.28 -7.93
C ALA A 256 -4.48 15.40 -8.97
N ARG A 257 -4.53 15.06 -10.25
CA ARG A 257 -4.79 16.02 -11.34
C ARG A 257 -6.12 16.74 -11.17
N PHE A 258 -7.17 16.03 -10.79
CA PHE A 258 -8.50 16.63 -10.60
C PHE A 258 -8.56 17.58 -9.39
N SER A 259 -7.71 17.39 -8.38
CA SER A 259 -7.63 18.33 -7.25
C SER A 259 -7.19 19.73 -7.69
N GLY A 260 -6.30 19.81 -8.67
CA GLY A 260 -5.70 21.05 -9.17
C GLY A 260 -4.51 21.55 -8.35
N ASN A 261 -4.07 20.79 -7.34
CA ASN A 261 -2.99 21.17 -6.41
C ASN A 261 -1.66 20.44 -6.69
N TYR A 262 -1.61 19.60 -7.72
CA TYR A 262 -0.40 18.94 -8.20
C TYR A 262 0.02 19.56 -9.53
N THR A 263 1.29 19.91 -9.63
CA THR A 263 1.89 20.40 -10.87
C THR A 263 2.14 19.24 -11.85
N ASP A 264 2.39 19.56 -13.12
CA ASP A 264 2.80 18.55 -14.10
C ASP A 264 4.10 17.84 -13.68
N ARG A 265 5.00 18.56 -13.00
CA ARG A 265 6.24 18.00 -12.42
C ARG A 265 5.91 16.95 -11.36
N ASP A 266 4.97 17.23 -10.45
CA ASP A 266 4.54 16.27 -9.41
C ASP A 266 3.94 15.02 -10.04
N VAL A 267 3.16 15.17 -11.08
CA VAL A 267 2.54 14.05 -11.80
C VAL A 267 3.59 13.16 -12.46
N ILE A 268 4.62 13.72 -13.09
CA ILE A 268 5.73 12.93 -13.67
C ILE A 268 6.44 12.13 -12.57
N ILE A 269 6.70 12.75 -11.42
CA ILE A 269 7.30 12.07 -10.26
C ILE A 269 6.39 10.92 -9.77
N MET A 270 5.09 11.15 -9.67
CA MET A 270 4.12 10.12 -9.26
C MET A 270 4.10 8.93 -10.24
N GLU A 271 4.21 9.18 -11.54
CA GLU A 271 4.31 8.14 -12.58
C GLU A 271 5.61 7.34 -12.46
N GLY A 272 6.73 8.00 -12.14
CA GLY A 272 8.01 7.36 -11.85
C GLY A 272 7.97 6.47 -10.61
N ILE A 273 7.41 6.96 -9.51
CA ILE A 273 7.20 6.20 -8.27
C ILE A 273 6.34 4.95 -8.56
N ALA A 274 5.25 5.12 -9.30
CA ALA A 274 4.37 4.02 -9.68
C ALA A 274 5.13 2.96 -10.49
N THR A 275 5.99 3.39 -11.41
CA THR A 275 6.82 2.49 -12.24
C THR A 275 7.77 1.67 -11.37
N ASP A 276 8.48 2.30 -10.44
CA ASP A 276 9.42 1.60 -9.57
C ASP A 276 8.73 0.64 -8.59
N ILE A 277 7.50 0.93 -8.15
CA ILE A 277 6.71 0.02 -7.32
C ILE A 277 6.12 -1.13 -8.14
N CYS A 278 5.69 -0.89 -9.37
CA CYS A 278 5.11 -1.92 -10.24
C CYS A 278 6.16 -2.89 -10.83
N TYR A 279 7.42 -2.45 -10.93
CA TYR A 279 8.56 -3.26 -11.38
C TYR A 279 9.67 -3.24 -10.33
N PRO A 280 9.42 -3.71 -9.11
CA PRO A 280 10.35 -3.54 -8.01
C PRO A 280 11.63 -4.34 -8.21
N LEU A 281 12.76 -3.71 -7.87
CA LEU A 281 14.05 -4.36 -7.76
C LEU A 281 14.23 -4.82 -6.30
N MET A 282 14.55 -6.09 -6.08
CA MET A 282 14.58 -6.68 -4.74
C MET A 282 15.93 -7.33 -4.44
N ALA A 283 16.51 -6.96 -3.30
CA ALA A 283 17.56 -7.73 -2.66
C ALA A 283 16.91 -8.95 -1.98
N TYR A 284 17.11 -10.13 -2.54
CA TYR A 284 16.38 -11.35 -2.22
C TYR A 284 17.34 -12.49 -1.86
N ASN A 285 17.60 -12.67 -0.56
CA ASN A 285 18.46 -13.74 -0.03
C ASN A 285 19.85 -13.84 -0.69
N GLY A 286 20.48 -12.71 -0.97
CA GLY A 286 21.81 -12.63 -1.61
C GLY A 286 21.77 -12.31 -3.11
N ASP A 287 20.64 -12.47 -3.77
CA ASP A 287 20.44 -12.13 -5.17
C ASP A 287 19.75 -10.78 -5.34
N LEU A 288 19.94 -10.15 -6.50
CA LEU A 288 19.19 -8.99 -6.93
C LEU A 288 18.21 -9.40 -8.03
N ILE A 289 16.90 -9.31 -7.73
CA ILE A 289 15.85 -9.80 -8.61
C ILE A 289 14.92 -8.65 -9.00
N GLN A 290 14.58 -8.55 -10.28
CA GLN A 290 13.53 -7.66 -10.75
C GLN A 290 12.21 -8.43 -10.90
N HIS A 291 11.13 -7.90 -10.31
CA HIS A 291 9.78 -8.44 -10.47
C HIS A 291 8.99 -7.62 -11.51
N PHE A 292 8.01 -8.27 -12.11
CA PHE A 292 7.04 -7.66 -13.03
C PHE A 292 5.64 -7.77 -12.41
N GLY A 293 5.28 -6.82 -11.58
CA GLY A 293 4.18 -6.89 -10.66
C GLY A 293 4.66 -7.32 -9.27
N SER A 294 3.83 -7.99 -8.50
CA SER A 294 4.00 -8.26 -7.08
C SER A 294 3.95 -6.96 -6.26
N ASN A 295 2.87 -6.74 -5.54
CA ASN A 295 2.74 -5.53 -4.72
C ASN A 295 3.63 -5.64 -3.46
N PRO A 296 4.74 -4.86 -3.36
CA PRO A 296 5.65 -4.98 -2.21
C PRO A 296 4.95 -4.56 -0.91
N TRP A 297 5.06 -5.39 0.13
CA TRP A 297 4.35 -5.18 1.41
C TRP A 297 4.83 -3.99 2.23
N GLY A 298 6.06 -3.56 2.06
CA GLY A 298 6.70 -2.55 2.91
C GLY A 298 6.58 -1.12 2.41
N GLN A 299 5.67 -0.84 1.47
CA GLN A 299 5.37 0.51 1.01
C GLN A 299 4.02 0.99 1.58
N ASN A 300 3.88 2.31 1.76
CA ASN A 300 2.74 2.91 2.47
C ASN A 300 1.37 2.71 1.79
N LEU A 301 1.34 2.36 0.50
CA LEU A 301 0.11 2.22 -0.29
C LEU A 301 -0.35 0.77 -0.46
N THR A 302 0.35 -0.22 0.09
CA THR A 302 0.07 -1.65 -0.15
C THR A 302 -1.41 -1.99 -0.01
N VAL A 303 -2.03 -1.57 1.08
CA VAL A 303 -3.45 -1.88 1.37
C VAL A 303 -4.41 -1.15 0.44
N TYR A 304 -4.07 0.06 0.00
CA TYR A 304 -4.87 0.84 -0.95
C TYR A 304 -4.79 0.26 -2.34
N ILE A 305 -3.59 -0.07 -2.81
CA ILE A 305 -3.40 -0.75 -4.10
C ILE A 305 -4.14 -2.08 -4.11
N ASN A 306 -4.05 -2.88 -3.02
CA ASN A 306 -4.80 -4.12 -2.89
C ASN A 306 -6.31 -3.90 -3.02
N SER A 307 -6.87 -2.90 -2.35
CA SER A 307 -8.31 -2.61 -2.37
C SER A 307 -8.77 -2.12 -3.74
N VAL A 308 -8.05 -1.18 -4.35
CA VAL A 308 -8.39 -0.64 -5.68
C VAL A 308 -8.27 -1.72 -6.75
N VAL A 309 -7.20 -2.52 -6.74
CA VAL A 309 -7.01 -3.64 -7.67
C VAL A 309 -8.13 -4.67 -7.51
N ASN A 310 -8.51 -5.03 -6.28
CA ASN A 310 -9.65 -5.91 -6.03
C ASN A 310 -10.92 -5.37 -6.69
N SER A 311 -11.22 -4.11 -6.49
CA SER A 311 -12.37 -3.44 -7.09
C SER A 311 -12.32 -3.45 -8.63
N LEU A 312 -11.15 -3.19 -9.23
CA LEU A 312 -10.95 -3.25 -10.67
C LEU A 312 -11.17 -4.67 -11.24
N LEU A 313 -10.68 -5.70 -10.55
CA LEU A 313 -10.84 -7.10 -10.96
C LEU A 313 -12.32 -7.50 -10.96
N PHE A 314 -13.08 -7.12 -9.93
CA PHE A 314 -14.53 -7.38 -9.88
C PHE A 314 -15.28 -6.64 -11.00
N ARG A 315 -14.93 -5.38 -11.28
CA ARG A 315 -15.51 -4.62 -12.41
C ARG A 315 -15.21 -5.27 -13.75
N CYS A 316 -13.97 -5.70 -13.96
CA CYS A 316 -13.61 -6.39 -15.20
C CYS A 316 -14.40 -7.68 -15.38
N ALA A 317 -14.53 -8.49 -14.32
CA ALA A 317 -15.31 -9.71 -14.34
C ALA A 317 -16.80 -9.43 -14.65
N TYR A 318 -17.38 -8.44 -13.98
CA TYR A 318 -18.78 -8.03 -14.22
C TYR A 318 -18.98 -7.56 -15.67
N PHE A 319 -18.11 -6.72 -16.20
CA PHE A 319 -18.22 -6.22 -17.58
C PHE A 319 -18.05 -7.33 -18.61
N ALA A 320 -17.16 -8.30 -18.35
CA ALA A 320 -17.00 -9.46 -19.24
C ALA A 320 -18.30 -10.29 -19.31
N ILE A 321 -18.93 -10.59 -18.18
CA ILE A 321 -20.18 -11.36 -18.10
C ILE A 321 -21.32 -10.59 -18.80
N VAL A 322 -21.48 -9.29 -18.53
CA VAL A 322 -22.54 -8.48 -19.15
C VAL A 322 -22.34 -8.36 -20.65
N ASP A 323 -21.09 -8.23 -21.12
CA ASP A 323 -20.81 -8.14 -22.56
C ASP A 323 -21.07 -9.49 -23.28
N GLU A 324 -20.85 -10.62 -22.60
CA GLU A 324 -21.22 -11.95 -23.12
C GLU A 324 -22.75 -12.10 -23.26
N HIS A 325 -23.50 -11.75 -22.23
CA HIS A 325 -24.96 -11.83 -22.26
C HIS A 325 -25.64 -10.88 -23.26
N LYS A 326 -24.99 -9.80 -23.66
CA LYS A 326 -25.50 -8.89 -24.70
C LYS A 326 -25.25 -9.38 -26.12
N ARG A 327 -24.43 -10.41 -26.30
CA ARG A 327 -24.09 -11.00 -27.61
C ARG A 327 -24.98 -12.19 -27.98
N VAL A 328 -25.77 -12.67 -27.04
CA VAL A 328 -26.78 -13.70 -27.20
C VAL A 328 -28.18 -13.04 -27.37
#